data_4a5c73da948e022611899e5f404ce72d
#
_entry.id   4a5c73da948e022611899e5f404ce72d
#
_cell.length_a   1.000
_cell.length_b   1.000
_cell.length_c   1.000
_cell.angle_alpha   90.00
_cell.angle_beta   90.00
_cell.angle_gamma   90.00
#
_symmetry.space_group_name_H-M   'P 1'
#
loop_
_entity.id
_entity.type
_entity.pdbx_description
1 polymer ?
#
loop_
_entity_poly.entity_id
_entity_poly.type
_entity_poly.pdbx_seq_one_letter_code
_entity_poly.pdbx_strand_id
1 'polypeptide(L)'
;MCIRDRLDTPRDTVEAARAAEIDAALGPKGSPAAADLVVDLHTTTANMGTTIIVDAWCPFALRCAAFVQARLAGVRILFNDIRDKAASPYLASVGADALQIEVGPTPQGLVRADVVAATRAALEAVVEFANLDGDDVALPETVTAFSTAGSHAKLAWPVDADGFPTAVVHEALQDRDWAPLAAGDGLFRTFDGAEVPYDGSLGDPVYPIFINEAGYYYASSGRGIGLAKKLTLRVPRRGAAACEAAD
;
A
#
# COMPACT_ATOMS: atom_id res chain seq x y z
N MET A 1 -6.16 -5.86 -6.60
CA MET A 1 -7.62 -5.64 -6.64
C MET A 1 -8.11 -5.51 -5.22
N CYS A 2 -8.38 -4.29 -4.75
CA CYS A 2 -8.96 -4.09 -3.43
C CYS A 2 -10.37 -4.66 -3.44
N ILE A 3 -10.62 -5.70 -2.65
CA ILE A 3 -11.97 -6.21 -2.36
C ILE A 3 -12.61 -5.24 -1.38
N ARG A 4 -12.82 -4.01 -1.83
CA ARG A 4 -13.37 -2.94 -1.01
C ARG A 4 -14.86 -3.20 -0.82
N ASP A 5 -15.31 -3.31 0.42
CA ASP A 5 -16.72 -3.30 0.83
C ASP A 5 -17.63 -4.36 0.18
N ARG A 6 -17.07 -5.54 -0.18
CA ARG A 6 -17.81 -6.53 -0.96
C ARG A 6 -18.23 -7.77 -0.17
N LEU A 7 -17.76 -7.94 1.05
CA LEU A 7 -18.19 -9.05 1.89
C LEU A 7 -19.65 -8.88 2.37
N ASP A 8 -20.10 -7.61 2.50
CA ASP A 8 -21.44 -7.25 2.99
C ASP A 8 -22.41 -6.86 1.86
N THR A 9 -21.99 -6.89 0.59
CA THR A 9 -22.83 -6.53 -0.57
C THR A 9 -23.46 -7.76 -1.22
N PRO A 10 -24.61 -7.61 -1.93
CA PRO A 10 -25.20 -8.69 -2.72
C PRO A 10 -24.18 -9.27 -3.69
N ARG A 11 -24.20 -10.61 -3.86
CA ARG A 11 -23.26 -11.35 -4.74
C ARG A 11 -23.65 -11.25 -6.22
N ASP A 12 -23.94 -10.04 -6.68
CA ASP A 12 -24.42 -9.73 -8.03
C ASP A 12 -23.31 -9.42 -9.02
N THR A 13 -22.05 -9.30 -8.55
CA THR A 13 -20.87 -9.15 -9.40
C THR A 13 -19.90 -10.30 -9.23
N VAL A 14 -19.08 -10.53 -10.26
CA VAL A 14 -18.04 -11.59 -10.24
C VAL A 14 -17.06 -11.35 -9.10
N GLU A 15 -16.69 -10.09 -8.87
CA GLU A 15 -15.75 -9.69 -7.82
C GLU A 15 -16.32 -9.96 -6.42
N ALA A 16 -17.59 -9.61 -6.20
CA ALA A 16 -18.25 -9.86 -4.91
C ALA A 16 -18.43 -11.35 -4.63
N ALA A 17 -18.80 -12.13 -5.65
CA ALA A 17 -18.87 -13.58 -5.54
C ALA A 17 -17.50 -14.18 -5.21
N ARG A 18 -16.44 -13.74 -5.90
CA ARG A 18 -15.07 -14.21 -5.65
C ARG A 18 -14.57 -13.83 -4.27
N ALA A 19 -14.86 -12.61 -3.80
CA ALA A 19 -14.51 -12.18 -2.45
C ALA A 19 -15.13 -13.10 -1.38
N ALA A 20 -16.40 -13.45 -1.55
CA ALA A 20 -17.08 -14.35 -0.63
C ALA A 20 -16.52 -15.79 -0.67
N GLU A 21 -16.09 -16.30 -1.84
CA GLU A 21 -15.41 -17.59 -1.96
C GLU A 21 -14.08 -17.59 -1.20
N ILE A 22 -13.29 -16.52 -1.33
CA ILE A 22 -12.00 -16.38 -0.65
C ILE A 22 -12.20 -16.28 0.86
N ASP A 23 -13.16 -15.47 1.33
CA ASP A 23 -13.49 -15.37 2.75
C ASP A 23 -13.91 -16.74 3.32
N ALA A 24 -14.74 -17.49 2.61
CA ALA A 24 -15.13 -18.83 3.02
C ALA A 24 -13.96 -19.82 3.03
N ALA A 25 -13.02 -19.72 2.08
CA ALA A 25 -11.88 -20.63 1.97
C ALA A 25 -10.80 -20.38 3.01
N LEU A 26 -10.56 -19.10 3.37
CA LEU A 26 -9.56 -18.70 4.37
C LEU A 26 -10.12 -18.65 5.81
N GLY A 27 -11.38 -19.03 6.00
CA GLY A 27 -12.16 -18.91 7.23
C GLY A 27 -12.81 -17.52 7.32
N PRO A 28 -14.07 -17.39 7.69
CA PRO A 28 -14.75 -16.10 7.68
C PRO A 28 -13.98 -15.05 8.51
N LYS A 29 -13.92 -13.83 8.00
CA LYS A 29 -13.27 -12.72 8.68
C LYS A 29 -13.74 -12.59 10.13
N GLY A 30 -12.78 -12.55 11.06
CA GLY A 30 -13.06 -12.49 12.50
C GLY A 30 -13.44 -13.83 13.14
N SER A 31 -13.49 -14.91 12.38
CA SER A 31 -13.72 -16.26 12.90
C SER A 31 -12.46 -16.86 13.51
N PRO A 32 -12.58 -17.70 14.57
CA PRO A 32 -11.47 -18.53 15.05
C PRO A 32 -10.93 -19.52 14.02
N ALA A 33 -11.69 -19.80 12.94
CA ALA A 33 -11.28 -20.67 11.85
C ALA A 33 -10.53 -19.92 10.72
N ALA A 34 -10.32 -18.61 10.85
CA ALA A 34 -9.56 -17.84 9.89
C ALA A 34 -8.10 -18.31 9.81
N ALA A 35 -7.49 -18.19 8.62
CA ALA A 35 -6.06 -18.46 8.43
C ALA A 35 -5.22 -17.63 9.41
N ASP A 36 -4.14 -18.21 9.96
CA ASP A 36 -3.25 -17.51 10.90
C ASP A 36 -2.60 -16.28 10.27
N LEU A 37 -2.17 -16.41 9.02
CA LEU A 37 -1.53 -15.33 8.26
C LEU A 37 -2.03 -15.32 6.81
N VAL A 38 -2.45 -14.16 6.34
CA VAL A 38 -2.72 -13.91 4.92
C VAL A 38 -1.72 -12.92 4.36
N VAL A 39 -0.99 -13.33 3.32
CA VAL A 39 -0.08 -12.45 2.56
C VAL A 39 -0.69 -12.20 1.19
N ASP A 40 -1.10 -10.97 0.94
CA ASP A 40 -1.71 -10.57 -0.33
C ASP A 40 -0.63 -10.01 -1.27
N LEU A 41 -0.44 -10.66 -2.43
CA LEU A 41 0.62 -10.31 -3.37
C LEU A 41 0.07 -9.45 -4.50
N HIS A 42 0.66 -8.28 -4.68
CA HIS A 42 0.28 -7.31 -5.69
C HIS A 42 1.44 -6.89 -6.57
N THR A 43 1.10 -6.44 -7.77
CA THR A 43 1.99 -5.65 -8.62
C THR A 43 1.34 -4.33 -8.98
N THR A 44 2.15 -3.29 -9.15
CA THR A 44 1.72 -1.95 -9.54
C THR A 44 2.44 -1.47 -10.79
N THR A 45 1.77 -0.63 -11.57
CA THR A 45 2.40 0.09 -12.70
C THR A 45 3.29 1.24 -12.24
N ALA A 46 3.13 1.68 -10.98
CA ALA A 46 3.91 2.75 -10.36
C ALA A 46 5.28 2.27 -9.86
N ASN A 47 6.25 3.17 -9.78
CA ASN A 47 7.62 2.86 -9.34
C ASN A 47 7.73 2.75 -7.80
N MET A 48 6.86 1.92 -7.22
CA MET A 48 6.81 1.70 -5.76
C MET A 48 8.00 0.92 -5.21
N GLY A 49 8.75 0.23 -6.07
CA GLY A 49 9.76 -0.75 -5.63
C GLY A 49 9.10 -1.94 -4.93
N THR A 50 9.81 -2.57 -3.99
CA THR A 50 9.21 -3.56 -3.09
C THR A 50 8.69 -2.85 -1.85
N THR A 51 7.40 -2.93 -1.63
CA THR A 51 6.71 -2.24 -0.52
C THR A 51 5.91 -3.25 0.29
N ILE A 52 6.10 -3.24 1.61
CA ILE A 52 5.25 -3.98 2.54
C ILE A 52 4.18 -3.02 3.06
N ILE A 53 2.91 -3.35 2.83
CA ILE A 53 1.78 -2.55 3.30
C ILE A 53 1.22 -3.22 4.55
N VAL A 54 1.12 -2.45 5.63
CA VAL A 54 0.67 -2.92 6.94
C VAL A 54 -0.42 -2.01 7.49
N ASP A 55 -1.39 -2.61 8.16
CA ASP A 55 -2.45 -1.89 8.86
C ASP A 55 -2.14 -1.79 10.36
N ALA A 56 -2.57 -0.71 10.99
CA ALA A 56 -2.30 -0.42 12.41
C ALA A 56 -2.88 -1.48 13.37
N TRP A 57 -3.93 -2.19 12.97
CA TRP A 57 -4.53 -3.26 13.78
C TRP A 57 -3.65 -4.51 13.90
N CYS A 58 -2.61 -4.67 13.04
CA CYS A 58 -1.79 -5.88 12.96
C CYS A 58 -0.33 -5.62 13.36
N PRO A 59 0.00 -5.64 14.66
CA PRO A 59 1.38 -5.47 15.14
C PRO A 59 2.36 -6.51 14.61
N PHE A 60 1.91 -7.75 14.37
CA PHE A 60 2.69 -8.78 13.72
C PHE A 60 3.22 -8.30 12.35
N ALA A 61 2.35 -7.69 11.54
CA ALA A 61 2.73 -7.21 10.21
C ALA A 61 3.83 -6.14 10.26
N LEU A 62 3.78 -5.21 11.22
CA LEU A 62 4.84 -4.20 11.35
C LEU A 62 6.18 -4.82 11.82
N ARG A 63 6.15 -5.79 12.73
CA ARG A 63 7.34 -6.56 13.13
C ARG A 63 7.94 -7.31 11.94
N CYS A 64 7.09 -7.99 11.17
CA CYS A 64 7.48 -8.71 9.96
C CYS A 64 8.06 -7.75 8.92
N ALA A 65 7.42 -6.60 8.67
CA ALA A 65 7.92 -5.59 7.74
C ALA A 65 9.29 -5.03 8.16
N ALA A 66 9.51 -4.81 9.46
CA ALA A 66 10.80 -4.40 10.01
C ALA A 66 11.89 -5.45 9.75
N PHE A 67 11.57 -6.72 9.90
CA PHE A 67 12.47 -7.84 9.62
C PHE A 67 12.81 -7.93 8.11
N VAL A 68 11.80 -7.83 7.24
CA VAL A 68 12.00 -7.85 5.79
C VAL A 68 12.85 -6.66 5.34
N GLN A 69 12.55 -5.44 5.85
CA GLN A 69 13.31 -4.23 5.51
C GLN A 69 14.78 -4.31 5.95
N ALA A 70 15.08 -4.95 7.08
CA ALA A 70 16.45 -5.13 7.55
C ALA A 70 17.24 -6.11 6.68
N ARG A 71 16.58 -7.03 5.96
CA ARG A 71 17.23 -8.07 5.14
C ARG A 71 17.31 -7.73 3.67
N LEU A 72 16.30 -7.03 3.15
CA LEU A 72 16.17 -6.73 1.74
C LEU A 72 16.35 -5.23 1.51
N ALA A 73 17.43 -4.87 0.84
CA ALA A 73 17.71 -3.46 0.55
C ALA A 73 16.59 -2.83 -0.30
N GLY A 74 16.23 -1.58 0.02
CA GLY A 74 15.26 -0.81 -0.73
C GLY A 74 13.80 -1.12 -0.41
N VAL A 75 13.50 -2.07 0.47
CA VAL A 75 12.13 -2.33 0.91
C VAL A 75 11.58 -1.14 1.69
N ARG A 76 10.37 -0.73 1.35
CA ARG A 76 9.63 0.35 2.00
C ARG A 76 8.45 -0.20 2.79
N ILE A 77 8.03 0.55 3.80
CA ILE A 77 6.85 0.24 4.61
C ILE A 77 5.82 1.32 4.36
N LEU A 78 4.65 0.91 3.86
CA LEU A 78 3.47 1.75 3.76
C LEU A 78 2.52 1.40 4.90
N PHE A 79 2.23 2.37 5.75
CA PHE A 79 1.43 2.19 6.95
C PHE A 79 0.04 2.79 6.77
N ASN A 80 -0.98 1.97 6.93
CA ASN A 80 -2.36 2.41 6.96
C ASN A 80 -2.83 2.52 8.42
N ASP A 81 -3.33 3.68 8.83
CA ASP A 81 -3.89 3.88 10.18
C ASP A 81 -5.29 3.27 10.33
N ILE A 82 -5.45 2.03 9.86
CA ILE A 82 -6.66 1.23 10.04
C ILE A 82 -6.51 0.46 11.36
N ARG A 83 -7.19 0.93 12.40
CA ARG A 83 -7.07 0.37 13.75
C ARG A 83 -8.09 -0.72 14.05
N ASP A 84 -9.23 -0.69 13.35
CA ASP A 84 -10.26 -1.72 13.45
C ASP A 84 -10.14 -2.69 12.28
N LYS A 85 -9.78 -3.93 12.59
CA LYS A 85 -9.71 -5.01 11.61
C LYS A 85 -11.04 -5.22 10.88
N ALA A 86 -12.17 -5.08 11.59
CA ALA A 86 -13.49 -5.26 10.99
C ALA A 86 -13.76 -4.22 9.90
N ALA A 87 -13.26 -3.00 10.08
CA ALA A 87 -13.39 -1.91 9.12
C ALA A 87 -12.37 -1.97 7.97
N SER A 88 -11.34 -2.84 8.02
CA SER A 88 -10.36 -2.95 6.94
C SER A 88 -11.02 -3.50 5.67
N PRO A 89 -10.92 -2.79 4.51
CA PRO A 89 -11.55 -3.23 3.27
C PRO A 89 -10.69 -4.24 2.49
N TYR A 90 -9.48 -4.55 2.97
CA TYR A 90 -8.51 -5.33 2.22
C TYR A 90 -8.72 -6.83 2.42
N LEU A 91 -8.49 -7.61 1.35
CA LEU A 91 -8.58 -9.07 1.38
C LEU A 91 -7.72 -9.66 2.50
N ALA A 92 -6.52 -9.18 2.67
CA ALA A 92 -5.61 -9.67 3.70
C ALA A 92 -6.25 -9.69 5.10
N SER A 93 -7.20 -8.78 5.39
CA SER A 93 -7.87 -8.68 6.70
C SER A 93 -8.75 -9.88 7.06
N VAL A 94 -8.95 -10.86 6.18
CA VAL A 94 -9.63 -12.12 6.51
C VAL A 94 -8.76 -13.00 7.41
N GLY A 95 -7.43 -12.94 7.30
CA GLY A 95 -6.48 -13.66 8.17
C GLY A 95 -6.48 -13.16 9.61
N ALA A 96 -6.00 -13.97 10.57
CA ALA A 96 -5.75 -13.51 11.93
C ALA A 96 -4.72 -12.38 11.95
N ASP A 97 -3.58 -12.60 11.30
CA ASP A 97 -2.59 -11.60 10.93
C ASP A 97 -2.56 -11.40 9.40
N ALA A 98 -2.10 -10.23 8.95
CA ALA A 98 -2.14 -9.90 7.55
C ALA A 98 -1.15 -8.83 7.14
N LEU A 99 -0.61 -8.94 5.92
CA LEU A 99 0.14 -7.90 5.24
C LEU A 99 -0.01 -8.03 3.73
N GLN A 100 0.36 -6.96 3.00
CA GLN A 100 0.39 -6.98 1.55
C GLN A 100 1.82 -6.73 1.07
N ILE A 101 2.20 -7.38 -0.04
CA ILE A 101 3.46 -7.14 -0.73
C ILE A 101 3.12 -6.52 -2.08
N GLU A 102 3.53 -5.28 -2.29
CA GLU A 102 3.36 -4.54 -3.54
C GLU A 102 4.70 -4.40 -4.24
N VAL A 103 4.81 -4.82 -5.50
CA VAL A 103 6.06 -4.74 -6.26
C VAL A 103 5.84 -4.08 -7.61
N GLY A 104 6.65 -3.07 -7.92
CA GLY A 104 6.61 -2.35 -9.20
C GLY A 104 7.91 -1.59 -9.50
N PRO A 105 8.01 -1.01 -10.72
CA PRO A 105 6.94 -0.91 -11.72
C PRO A 105 6.86 -2.15 -12.63
N THR A 106 5.65 -2.54 -12.98
CA THR A 106 5.43 -3.51 -14.06
C THR A 106 4.15 -3.18 -14.84
N PRO A 107 4.19 -3.11 -16.16
CA PRO A 107 2.99 -2.93 -16.96
C PRO A 107 2.00 -4.08 -16.76
N GLN A 108 0.71 -3.79 -16.89
CA GLN A 108 -0.36 -4.78 -16.80
C GLN A 108 -0.14 -5.92 -17.81
N GLY A 109 -0.40 -7.16 -17.37
CA GLY A 109 -0.32 -8.34 -18.20
C GLY A 109 1.10 -8.86 -18.49
N LEU A 110 2.15 -8.24 -17.96
CA LEU A 110 3.52 -8.73 -18.10
C LEU A 110 3.98 -9.54 -16.89
N VAL A 111 4.68 -10.63 -17.17
CA VAL A 111 5.39 -11.43 -16.17
C VAL A 111 6.88 -11.14 -16.31
N ARG A 112 7.41 -10.31 -15.43
CA ARG A 112 8.82 -9.90 -15.41
C ARG A 112 9.61 -10.72 -14.42
N ALA A 113 10.77 -11.24 -14.84
CA ALA A 113 11.60 -12.10 -13.98
C ALA A 113 12.14 -11.38 -12.73
N ASP A 114 12.49 -10.09 -12.85
CA ASP A 114 12.96 -9.26 -11.74
C ASP A 114 11.86 -8.99 -10.71
N VAL A 115 10.62 -8.71 -11.16
CA VAL A 115 9.45 -8.52 -10.29
C VAL A 115 9.08 -9.82 -9.57
N VAL A 116 9.09 -10.96 -10.29
CA VAL A 116 8.86 -12.29 -9.70
C VAL A 116 9.93 -12.60 -8.64
N ALA A 117 11.21 -12.33 -8.93
CA ALA A 117 12.30 -12.56 -7.99
C ALA A 117 12.18 -11.69 -6.73
N ALA A 118 11.85 -10.40 -6.89
CA ALA A 118 11.66 -9.48 -5.78
C ALA A 118 10.46 -9.87 -4.90
N THR A 119 9.33 -10.21 -5.52
CA THR A 119 8.11 -10.69 -4.81
C THR A 119 8.41 -11.96 -4.03
N ARG A 120 9.11 -12.92 -4.67
CA ARG A 120 9.51 -14.18 -4.04
C ARG A 120 10.43 -13.96 -2.85
N ALA A 121 11.47 -13.13 -2.99
CA ALA A 121 12.40 -12.82 -1.91
C ALA A 121 11.68 -12.18 -0.70
N ALA A 122 10.75 -11.25 -0.95
CA ALA A 122 9.96 -10.64 0.10
C ALA A 122 9.04 -11.67 0.78
N LEU A 123 8.35 -12.52 0.01
CA LEU A 123 7.49 -13.58 0.55
C LEU A 123 8.29 -14.61 1.38
N GLU A 124 9.45 -15.05 0.88
CA GLU A 124 10.33 -16.00 1.61
C GLU A 124 10.76 -15.39 2.95
N ALA A 125 11.11 -14.10 3.00
CA ALA A 125 11.45 -13.43 4.25
C ALA A 125 10.24 -13.31 5.21
N VAL A 126 9.03 -13.08 4.69
CA VAL A 126 7.79 -13.09 5.50
C VAL A 126 7.55 -14.48 6.10
N VAL A 127 7.66 -15.53 5.29
CA VAL A 127 7.47 -16.93 5.76
C VAL A 127 8.55 -17.31 6.78
N GLU A 128 9.79 -16.89 6.57
CA GLU A 128 10.86 -17.11 7.55
C GLU A 128 10.50 -16.43 8.88
N PHE A 129 10.10 -15.15 8.87
CA PHE A 129 9.71 -14.45 10.08
C PHE A 129 8.54 -15.13 10.80
N ALA A 130 7.54 -15.59 10.06
CA ALA A 130 6.37 -16.27 10.63
C ALA A 130 6.72 -17.61 11.31
N ASN A 131 7.80 -18.26 10.86
CA ASN A 131 8.30 -19.51 11.46
C ASN A 131 9.28 -19.31 12.61
N LEU A 132 9.76 -18.08 12.83
CA LEU A 132 10.67 -17.77 13.94
C LEU A 132 9.87 -17.65 15.24
N ASP A 133 10.45 -18.14 16.33
CA ASP A 133 9.85 -17.92 17.66
C ASP A 133 10.07 -16.46 18.06
N GLY A 134 9.00 -15.69 17.98
CA GLY A 134 8.96 -14.22 17.82
C GLY A 134 9.74 -13.36 18.84
N ASP A 135 10.29 -13.93 19.94
CA ASP A 135 11.06 -13.15 20.93
C ASP A 135 12.57 -13.20 20.68
N ASP A 136 13.06 -14.19 19.88
CA ASP A 136 14.49 -14.36 19.59
C ASP A 136 14.94 -13.60 18.33
N VAL A 137 14.02 -12.91 17.65
CA VAL A 137 14.34 -12.13 16.45
C VAL A 137 14.80 -10.73 16.85
N ALA A 138 16.07 -10.43 16.57
CA ALA A 138 16.58 -9.07 16.71
C ALA A 138 15.93 -8.15 15.67
N LEU A 139 15.04 -7.27 16.13
CA LEU A 139 14.40 -6.24 15.34
C LEU A 139 14.92 -4.84 15.73
N PRO A 140 14.93 -3.86 14.80
CA PRO A 140 15.22 -2.48 15.16
C PRO A 140 14.15 -1.94 16.12
N GLU A 141 14.49 -0.99 16.97
CA GLU A 141 13.52 -0.35 17.87
C GLU A 141 12.48 0.48 17.10
N THR A 142 12.91 1.06 15.99
CA THR A 142 12.07 1.90 15.14
C THR A 142 12.35 1.62 13.66
N VAL A 143 11.35 1.92 12.82
CA VAL A 143 11.48 1.88 11.37
C VAL A 143 10.99 3.18 10.73
N THR A 144 11.59 3.53 9.61
CA THR A 144 11.03 4.57 8.74
C THR A 144 9.89 3.96 7.92
N ALA A 145 8.74 4.59 7.99
CA ALA A 145 7.56 4.22 7.22
C ALA A 145 6.94 5.45 6.53
N PHE A 146 6.01 5.19 5.66
CA PHE A 146 5.20 6.22 5.00
C PHE A 146 3.73 5.93 5.34
N SER A 147 3.00 6.93 5.84
CA SER A 147 1.62 6.75 6.24
C SER A 147 0.65 7.42 5.27
N THR A 148 -0.41 6.69 4.93
CA THR A 148 -1.61 7.25 4.28
C THR A 148 -2.61 7.82 5.28
N ALA A 149 -2.32 7.75 6.59
CA ALA A 149 -3.22 8.20 7.65
C ALA A 149 -3.62 9.67 7.47
N GLY A 150 -4.91 9.92 7.42
CA GLY A 150 -5.49 11.24 7.22
C GLY A 150 -5.43 11.77 5.79
N SER A 151 -4.81 11.06 4.86
CA SER A 151 -4.74 11.46 3.45
C SER A 151 -5.32 10.41 2.52
N HIS A 152 -6.62 10.21 2.54
CA HIS A 152 -7.30 9.73 1.33
C HIS A 152 -7.28 10.80 0.23
N ALA A 153 -6.62 11.94 0.50
CA ALA A 153 -6.40 12.99 -0.46
C ALA A 153 -5.45 12.49 -1.54
N LYS A 154 -5.92 12.56 -2.75
CA LYS A 154 -5.11 12.34 -3.94
C LYS A 154 -4.87 13.69 -4.59
N LEU A 155 -3.68 13.86 -5.16
CA LEU A 155 -3.43 14.95 -6.10
C LEU A 155 -4.26 14.67 -7.34
N ALA A 156 -5.38 15.37 -7.48
CA ALA A 156 -6.38 15.12 -8.50
C ALA A 156 -5.78 15.33 -9.91
N TRP A 157 -6.08 14.41 -10.80
CA TRP A 157 -5.69 14.51 -12.20
C TRP A 157 -6.48 15.65 -12.87
N PRO A 158 -5.85 16.58 -13.62
CA PRO A 158 -6.57 17.55 -14.44
C PRO A 158 -7.39 16.82 -15.49
N VAL A 159 -8.69 17.14 -15.55
CA VAL A 159 -9.62 16.50 -16.48
C VAL A 159 -10.48 17.55 -17.19
N ASP A 160 -10.97 17.23 -18.38
CA ASP A 160 -11.94 18.03 -19.10
C ASP A 160 -13.38 17.84 -18.57
N ALA A 161 -14.34 18.46 -19.23
CA ALA A 161 -15.77 18.39 -18.84
C ALA A 161 -16.34 16.96 -18.94
N ASP A 162 -15.79 16.14 -19.82
CA ASP A 162 -16.19 14.74 -20.02
C ASP A 162 -15.41 13.79 -19.09
N GLY A 163 -14.44 14.35 -18.35
CA GLY A 163 -13.65 13.64 -17.35
C GLY A 163 -12.44 12.92 -17.91
N PHE A 164 -11.97 13.23 -19.10
CA PHE A 164 -10.72 12.72 -19.65
C PHE A 164 -9.53 13.52 -19.12
N PRO A 165 -8.37 12.85 -18.83
CA PRO A 165 -7.15 13.55 -18.46
C PRO A 165 -6.72 14.57 -19.52
N THR A 166 -6.35 15.78 -19.08
CA THR A 166 -5.83 16.87 -19.94
C THR A 166 -4.35 17.15 -19.72
N ALA A 167 -3.69 16.32 -18.89
CA ALA A 167 -2.30 16.45 -18.55
C ALA A 167 -1.65 15.09 -18.32
N VAL A 168 -0.33 15.05 -18.38
CA VAL A 168 0.52 13.94 -17.92
C VAL A 168 1.22 14.32 -16.63
N VAL A 169 1.76 13.34 -15.92
CA VAL A 169 2.68 13.59 -14.78
C VAL A 169 3.86 14.41 -15.29
N HIS A 170 4.25 15.43 -14.53
CA HIS A 170 5.41 16.24 -14.86
C HIS A 170 6.68 15.37 -14.93
N GLU A 171 7.56 15.62 -15.90
CA GLU A 171 8.77 14.82 -16.14
C GLU A 171 9.71 14.73 -14.94
N ALA A 172 9.75 15.76 -14.11
CA ALA A 172 10.54 15.76 -12.89
C ALA A 172 9.97 14.87 -11.78
N LEU A 173 8.66 14.55 -11.86
CA LEU A 173 7.96 13.71 -10.90
C LEU A 173 7.79 12.27 -11.39
N GLN A 174 7.86 12.04 -12.70
CA GLN A 174 7.69 10.71 -13.30
C GLN A 174 8.62 9.68 -12.63
N ASP A 175 8.06 8.54 -12.21
CA ASP A 175 8.77 7.43 -11.54
C ASP A 175 9.50 7.82 -10.23
N ARG A 176 9.11 8.93 -9.61
CA ARG A 176 9.70 9.46 -8.37
C ARG A 176 8.85 9.16 -7.14
N ASP A 177 8.20 8.01 -7.12
CA ASP A 177 7.50 7.53 -5.92
C ASP A 177 8.40 7.64 -4.69
N TRP A 178 7.82 8.02 -3.55
CA TRP A 178 8.51 8.24 -2.27
C TRP A 178 9.48 9.43 -2.20
N ALA A 179 9.69 10.14 -3.29
CA ALA A 179 10.49 11.37 -3.26
C ALA A 179 9.65 12.52 -2.66
N PRO A 180 10.27 13.45 -1.92
CA PRO A 180 9.55 14.62 -1.43
C PRO A 180 9.09 15.48 -2.60
N LEU A 181 7.86 15.98 -2.53
CA LEU A 181 7.26 16.98 -3.41
C LEU A 181 6.93 18.20 -2.57
N ALA A 182 7.57 19.33 -2.88
CA ALA A 182 7.37 20.59 -2.18
C ALA A 182 6.42 21.52 -2.97
N ALA A 183 5.85 22.51 -2.29
CA ALA A 183 5.08 23.55 -2.95
C ALA A 183 5.90 24.25 -4.03
N GLY A 184 5.33 24.37 -5.23
CA GLY A 184 6.00 24.93 -6.40
C GLY A 184 6.70 23.91 -7.31
N ASP A 185 6.91 22.66 -6.85
CA ASP A 185 7.45 21.60 -7.72
C ASP A 185 6.44 21.23 -8.81
N GLY A 186 6.95 20.85 -10.00
CA GLY A 186 6.11 20.42 -11.13
C GLY A 186 5.33 19.15 -10.80
N LEU A 187 4.00 19.24 -10.86
CA LEU A 187 3.08 18.14 -10.60
C LEU A 187 2.57 17.51 -11.88
N PHE A 188 2.04 18.34 -12.79
CA PHE A 188 1.55 17.89 -14.09
C PHE A 188 2.05 18.82 -15.21
N ARG A 189 2.04 18.30 -16.43
CA ARG A 189 2.21 19.06 -17.66
C ARG A 189 0.97 18.85 -18.53
N THR A 190 0.30 19.94 -18.88
CA THR A 190 -0.88 19.92 -19.74
C THR A 190 -0.51 19.61 -21.19
N PHE A 191 -1.49 19.15 -22.00
CA PHE A 191 -1.23 18.81 -23.40
C PHE A 191 -0.90 20.02 -24.29
N ASP A 192 -1.19 21.24 -23.84
CA ASP A 192 -0.76 22.49 -24.49
C ASP A 192 0.61 22.98 -23.99
N GLY A 193 1.26 22.22 -23.07
CA GLY A 193 2.62 22.45 -22.60
C GLY A 193 2.74 23.30 -21.32
N ALA A 194 1.62 23.74 -20.71
CA ALA A 194 1.68 24.48 -19.47
C ALA A 194 2.09 23.60 -18.29
N GLU A 195 2.78 24.17 -17.30
CA GLU A 195 3.11 23.51 -16.05
C GLU A 195 2.00 23.73 -15.01
N VAL A 196 1.66 22.65 -14.29
CA VAL A 196 0.78 22.70 -13.13
C VAL A 196 1.64 22.35 -11.92
N PRO A 197 2.03 23.33 -11.10
CA PRO A 197 2.83 23.08 -9.91
C PRO A 197 1.97 22.50 -8.78
N TYR A 198 2.61 21.81 -7.84
CA TYR A 198 1.97 21.46 -6.57
C TYR A 198 1.79 22.72 -5.71
N ASP A 199 0.60 22.91 -5.18
CA ASP A 199 0.21 24.14 -4.44
C ASP A 199 0.51 24.08 -2.93
N GLY A 200 1.00 22.94 -2.40
CA GLY A 200 1.29 22.76 -0.98
C GLY A 200 0.06 22.52 -0.11
N SER A 201 -1.16 22.51 -0.67
CA SER A 201 -2.42 22.45 0.10
C SER A 201 -2.59 21.19 0.95
N LEU A 202 -1.95 20.08 0.57
CA LEU A 202 -2.07 18.79 1.26
C LEU A 202 -0.87 18.48 2.18
N GLY A 203 0.06 19.42 2.33
CA GLY A 203 1.27 19.34 3.15
C GLY A 203 2.52 19.76 2.37
N ASP A 204 3.59 20.12 3.07
CA ASP A 204 4.85 20.57 2.46
C ASP A 204 6.04 20.12 3.33
N PRO A 205 6.85 19.15 2.89
CA PRO A 205 6.65 18.32 1.71
C PRO A 205 5.63 17.20 1.92
N VAL A 206 5.08 16.67 0.81
CA VAL A 206 4.37 15.39 0.76
C VAL A 206 5.20 14.37 0.00
N TYR A 207 4.83 13.11 0.10
CA TYR A 207 5.50 12.00 -0.58
C TYR A 207 4.51 11.31 -1.52
N PRO A 208 4.54 11.60 -2.82
CA PRO A 208 3.70 10.94 -3.80
C PRO A 208 3.96 9.43 -3.85
N ILE A 209 2.90 8.67 -3.99
CA ILE A 209 2.90 7.20 -4.12
C ILE A 209 1.91 6.79 -5.20
N PHE A 210 2.15 5.65 -5.81
CA PHE A 210 1.32 5.16 -6.90
C PHE A 210 1.21 6.15 -8.07
N ILE A 211 2.34 6.79 -8.40
CA ILE A 211 2.44 7.69 -9.56
C ILE A 211 2.23 6.86 -10.82
N ASN A 212 1.25 7.24 -11.65
CA ASN A 212 0.82 6.49 -12.83
C ASN A 212 0.32 5.07 -12.53
N GLU A 213 -0.26 4.84 -11.35
CA GLU A 213 -0.97 3.58 -11.12
C GLU A 213 -2.22 3.52 -12.01
N ALA A 214 -2.28 2.48 -12.86
CA ALA A 214 -3.35 2.33 -13.86
C ALA A 214 -4.74 2.31 -13.21
N GLY A 215 -4.88 1.72 -12.03
CA GLY A 215 -6.13 1.71 -11.26
C GLY A 215 -6.61 3.10 -10.83
N TYR A 216 -5.74 4.11 -10.81
CA TYR A 216 -6.07 5.46 -10.38
C TYR A 216 -6.55 6.39 -11.51
N TYR A 217 -6.60 5.91 -12.73
CA TYR A 217 -7.18 6.65 -13.85
C TYR A 217 -8.71 6.60 -13.87
N TYR A 218 -9.33 5.67 -13.14
CA TYR A 218 -10.79 5.52 -13.12
C TYR A 218 -11.46 6.45 -12.11
N ALA A 219 -12.61 7.01 -12.48
CA ALA A 219 -13.38 7.90 -11.62
C ALA A 219 -13.73 7.27 -10.26
N SER A 220 -14.06 5.97 -10.26
CA SER A 220 -14.41 5.21 -9.06
C SER A 220 -13.25 5.07 -8.05
N SER A 221 -12.01 5.19 -8.50
CA SER A 221 -10.83 5.17 -7.62
C SER A 221 -10.47 6.54 -7.04
N GLY A 222 -11.19 7.61 -7.45
CA GLY A 222 -10.94 8.99 -7.03
C GLY A 222 -9.80 9.66 -7.77
N ARG A 223 -9.43 9.18 -8.96
CA ARG A 223 -8.43 9.72 -9.91
C ARG A 223 -7.33 10.56 -9.27
N GLY A 224 -6.10 10.20 -9.47
CA GLY A 224 -4.98 11.02 -9.02
C GLY A 224 -3.79 10.22 -8.50
N ILE A 225 -2.84 10.94 -7.94
CA ILE A 225 -1.63 10.41 -7.35
C ILE A 225 -1.87 10.28 -5.83
N GLY A 226 -1.62 9.12 -5.26
CA GLY A 226 -1.71 8.92 -3.81
C GLY A 226 -0.66 9.76 -3.08
N LEU A 227 -0.95 10.13 -1.84
CA LEU A 227 -0.02 10.88 -1.00
C LEU A 227 0.27 10.15 0.30
N ALA A 228 1.49 10.25 0.75
CA ALA A 228 1.93 9.77 2.04
C ALA A 228 2.71 10.85 2.82
N LYS A 229 2.79 10.65 4.13
CA LYS A 229 3.69 11.38 5.04
C LYS A 229 4.75 10.43 5.53
N LYS A 230 6.00 10.86 5.54
CA LYS A 230 7.11 10.10 6.12
C LYS A 230 7.04 10.20 7.65
N LEU A 231 7.17 9.07 8.34
CA LEU A 231 7.15 9.01 9.79
C LEU A 231 8.08 7.92 10.31
N THR A 232 8.32 7.95 11.62
CA THR A 232 9.00 6.89 12.35
C THR A 232 7.97 6.11 13.16
N LEU A 233 7.98 4.80 13.04
CA LEU A 233 7.14 3.92 13.84
C LEU A 233 8.01 3.16 14.83
N ARG A 234 7.52 3.01 16.06
CA ARG A 234 8.09 2.07 17.03
C ARG A 234 7.71 0.66 16.62
N VAL A 235 8.70 -0.22 16.53
CA VAL A 235 8.44 -1.64 16.28
C VAL A 235 7.78 -2.25 17.52
N PRO A 236 6.54 -2.78 17.42
CA PRO A 236 5.81 -3.25 18.58
C PRO A 236 6.46 -4.50 19.19
N ARG A 237 6.28 -4.68 20.49
CA ARG A 237 6.62 -5.96 21.14
C ARG A 237 5.62 -7.03 20.75
N ARG A 238 6.01 -8.30 20.89
CA ARG A 238 5.07 -9.41 20.74
C ARG A 238 3.88 -9.24 21.68
N GLY A 239 2.66 -9.49 21.17
CA GLY A 239 1.42 -9.35 21.95
C GLY A 239 0.93 -7.90 22.11
N ALA A 240 1.54 -6.90 21.48
CA ALA A 240 0.97 -5.57 21.43
C ALA A 240 -0.42 -5.58 20.76
N ALA A 241 -1.32 -4.68 21.20
CA ALA A 241 -2.69 -4.63 20.67
C ALA A 241 -2.81 -3.87 19.36
N ALA A 242 -1.90 -2.90 19.11
CA ALA A 242 -1.86 -2.09 17.88
C ALA A 242 -0.47 -1.48 17.67
N CYS A 243 -0.25 -0.95 16.46
CA CYS A 243 0.94 -0.18 16.14
C CYS A 243 0.80 1.27 16.64
N GLU A 244 1.92 1.86 17.06
CA GLU A 244 1.98 3.23 17.55
C GLU A 244 3.08 4.01 16.80
N ALA A 245 2.84 5.32 16.57
CA ALA A 245 3.89 6.21 16.12
C ALA A 245 4.97 6.34 17.21
N ALA A 246 6.22 6.55 16.81
CA ALA A 246 7.24 7.01 17.73
C ALA A 246 7.03 8.52 17.96
N ASP A 247 7.07 8.93 19.24
CA ASP A 247 7.01 10.34 19.63
C ASP A 247 8.18 11.16 19.04
#